data_ab14ab7feecf2bec6ad965a9e292155c
#
_entry.id   ab14ab7feecf2bec6ad965a9e292155c
#
_cell.length_a   1.000
_cell.length_b   1.000
_cell.length_c   1.000
_cell.angle_alpha   90.00
_cell.angle_beta   90.00
_cell.angle_gamma   90.00
#
_symmetry.space_group_name_H-M   'P 1'
#
loop_
_entity.id
_entity.type
_entity.pdbx_description
1 polymer ?
#
loop_
_entity_poly.entity_id
_entity_poly.type
_entity_poly.pdbx_seq_one_letter_code
_entity_poly.pdbx_strand_id
1 'polypeptide(L)'
;MQIAGDNVRCIIDLENGGRLASLIAFDRELLVTKDAKFNIQQWGSYPMVPYAGRVRRGKFIFDSKAHELEISLAPHAIHGTVLDRAFSVIDSSHQSVTMKIDLGERFGFAGSVQQTISINKDTIDFVLTLSTDAERMPGQVGWHPWFARPCRIETDFEQMYVRDSDGIPSGEVVSPPAGPYDDCFTGARKSPRIIFDESITVQIDSDCSHWVVYDQPEHAICVEPQSGPPDGFNLAPLVITRDKPLSRFMRFTVTK
;
A
#
# COMPACT_ATOMS: atom_id res chain seq x y z
N MET A 1 1.08 5.77 -18.17
CA MET A 1 1.19 7.26 -18.13
C MET A 1 2.51 7.63 -17.47
N GLN A 2 3.16 8.75 -17.86
CA GLN A 2 4.45 9.17 -17.29
C GLN A 2 4.35 10.57 -16.69
N ILE A 3 4.95 10.76 -15.49
CA ILE A 3 5.19 12.05 -14.87
C ILE A 3 6.68 12.15 -14.48
N ALA A 4 7.25 13.36 -14.45
CA ALA A 4 8.69 13.54 -14.22
C ALA A 4 9.01 14.81 -13.43
N GLY A 5 10.07 14.73 -12.62
CA GLY A 5 10.79 15.82 -11.98
C GLY A 5 12.20 15.95 -12.56
N ASP A 6 13.10 16.59 -11.80
CA ASP A 6 14.46 16.84 -12.26
C ASP A 6 15.30 15.56 -12.37
N ASN A 7 15.32 14.75 -11.29
CA ASN A 7 16.11 13.52 -11.23
C ASN A 7 15.24 12.25 -11.10
N VAL A 8 13.91 12.41 -11.12
CA VAL A 8 12.94 11.36 -10.86
C VAL A 8 11.94 11.26 -11.99
N ARG A 9 11.67 10.03 -12.42
CA ARG A 9 10.64 9.70 -13.41
C ARG A 9 9.78 8.55 -12.92
N CYS A 10 8.46 8.70 -13.00
CA CYS A 10 7.46 7.74 -12.59
C CYS A 10 6.64 7.28 -13.80
N ILE A 11 6.44 5.96 -13.94
CA ILE A 11 5.50 5.37 -14.89
C ILE A 11 4.33 4.81 -14.10
N ILE A 12 3.11 5.27 -14.42
CA ILE A 12 1.87 4.83 -13.80
C ILE A 12 1.14 3.89 -14.76
N ASP A 13 0.82 2.69 -14.29
CA ASP A 13 0.01 1.70 -15.00
C ASP A 13 -1.45 1.82 -14.54
N LEU A 14 -2.26 2.47 -15.37
CA LEU A 14 -3.68 2.69 -15.09
C LEU A 14 -4.48 1.39 -15.15
N GLU A 15 -4.14 0.46 -16.04
CA GLU A 15 -4.87 -0.79 -16.28
C GLU A 15 -4.71 -1.80 -15.14
N ASN A 16 -3.61 -1.74 -14.40
CA ASN A 16 -3.29 -2.67 -13.33
C ASN A 16 -3.30 -1.96 -11.95
N GLY A 17 -4.45 -1.42 -11.56
CA GLY A 17 -4.68 -0.87 -10.22
C GLY A 17 -4.18 0.55 -10.02
N GLY A 18 -3.93 1.31 -11.08
CA GLY A 18 -3.42 2.69 -10.95
C GLY A 18 -2.07 2.77 -10.22
N ARG A 19 -1.24 1.72 -10.34
CA ARG A 19 0.02 1.59 -9.61
C ARG A 19 1.15 2.41 -10.19
N LEU A 20 2.09 2.80 -9.35
CA LEU A 20 3.41 3.20 -9.79
C LEU A 20 4.14 1.96 -10.29
N ALA A 21 4.27 1.82 -11.62
CA ALA A 21 4.84 0.65 -12.27
C ALA A 21 6.36 0.68 -12.37
N SER A 22 6.95 1.90 -12.36
CA SER A 22 8.39 2.14 -12.44
C SER A 22 8.71 3.45 -11.73
N LEU A 23 9.79 3.45 -10.96
CA LEU A 23 10.39 4.60 -10.30
C LEU A 23 11.86 4.67 -10.68
N ILE A 24 12.19 5.54 -11.60
CA ILE A 24 13.58 5.79 -12.00
C ILE A 24 14.07 7.04 -11.29
N ALA A 25 15.14 6.92 -10.52
CA ALA A 25 15.80 8.04 -9.88
C ALA A 25 17.32 7.98 -10.15
N PHE A 26 17.90 9.11 -10.57
CA PHE A 26 19.32 9.19 -10.95
C PHE A 26 19.72 8.08 -11.94
N ASP A 27 18.89 7.86 -12.96
CA ASP A 27 19.04 6.83 -14.02
C ASP A 27 18.97 5.38 -13.54
N ARG A 28 18.55 5.12 -12.30
CA ARG A 28 18.36 3.78 -11.74
C ARG A 28 16.89 3.46 -11.51
N GLU A 29 16.44 2.28 -11.94
CA GLU A 29 15.14 1.72 -11.58
C GLU A 29 15.19 1.23 -10.12
N LEU A 30 14.24 1.69 -9.30
CA LEU A 30 14.20 1.40 -7.86
C LEU A 30 13.12 0.37 -7.50
N LEU A 31 12.15 0.13 -8.38
CA LEU A 31 11.08 -0.83 -8.13
C LEU A 31 11.23 -2.10 -8.97
N VAL A 32 10.67 -3.19 -8.48
CA VAL A 32 10.43 -4.37 -9.31
C VAL A 32 9.41 -4.00 -10.39
N THR A 33 9.78 -4.11 -11.65
CA THR A 33 8.90 -3.81 -12.78
C THR A 33 8.13 -5.05 -13.25
N LYS A 34 7.10 -4.85 -14.06
CA LYS A 34 6.29 -5.93 -14.63
C LYS A 34 7.15 -6.90 -15.43
N ASP A 35 7.07 -8.19 -15.10
CA ASP A 35 7.74 -9.29 -15.77
C ASP A 35 6.81 -10.51 -15.76
N ALA A 36 6.89 -11.39 -16.77
CA ALA A 36 6.05 -12.57 -16.88
C ALA A 36 6.18 -13.56 -15.70
N LYS A 37 7.31 -13.52 -14.97
CA LYS A 37 7.55 -14.34 -13.77
C LYS A 37 6.83 -13.83 -12.52
N PHE A 38 6.31 -12.60 -12.52
CA PHE A 38 5.63 -11.99 -11.39
C PHE A 38 4.12 -11.95 -11.61
N ASN A 39 3.36 -12.34 -10.59
CA ASN A 39 1.92 -12.10 -10.59
C ASN A 39 1.59 -10.63 -10.30
N ILE A 40 0.30 -10.28 -10.37
CA ILE A 40 -0.18 -8.90 -10.20
C ILE A 40 0.17 -8.28 -8.84
N GLN A 41 0.49 -9.07 -7.83
CA GLN A 41 0.80 -8.62 -6.46
C GLN A 41 2.31 -8.43 -6.23
N GLN A 42 3.20 -8.72 -7.18
CA GLN A 42 4.64 -8.85 -6.95
C GLN A 42 5.50 -7.78 -7.63
N TRP A 43 4.94 -6.66 -8.06
CA TRP A 43 5.67 -5.60 -8.76
C TRP A 43 5.04 -4.22 -8.60
N GLY A 44 5.85 -3.17 -8.80
CA GLY A 44 5.45 -1.78 -8.70
C GLY A 44 5.18 -1.33 -7.27
N SER A 45 4.38 -0.28 -7.12
CA SER A 45 3.79 0.16 -5.85
C SER A 45 2.30 0.37 -6.09
N TYR A 46 1.46 -0.52 -5.59
CA TYR A 46 0.02 -0.48 -5.81
C TYR A 46 -0.75 -0.06 -4.56
N PRO A 47 -1.92 0.61 -4.73
CA PRO A 47 -2.81 0.91 -3.62
C PRO A 47 -3.51 -0.35 -3.14
N MET A 48 -3.53 -0.56 -1.83
CA MET A 48 -4.32 -1.59 -1.15
C MET A 48 -5.57 -0.94 -0.60
N VAL A 49 -6.72 -1.20 -1.23
CA VAL A 49 -8.00 -0.59 -0.89
C VAL A 49 -9.16 -1.45 -1.41
N PRO A 50 -10.28 -1.60 -0.69
CA PRO A 50 -10.67 -0.96 0.56
C PRO A 50 -10.18 -1.67 1.84
N TYR A 51 -9.24 -2.60 1.73
CA TYR A 51 -8.53 -3.21 2.85
C TYR A 51 -7.06 -3.45 2.48
N ALA A 52 -6.18 -3.34 3.48
CA ALA A 52 -4.76 -3.59 3.35
C ALA A 52 -4.38 -4.88 4.10
N GLY A 53 -3.44 -5.63 3.54
CA GLY A 53 -3.09 -6.95 4.08
C GLY A 53 -4.20 -7.99 3.91
N ARG A 54 -4.12 -9.05 4.72
CA ARG A 54 -5.06 -10.18 4.70
C ARG A 54 -6.37 -9.83 5.42
N VAL A 55 -7.50 -10.40 4.93
CA VAL A 55 -8.75 -10.53 5.68
C VAL A 55 -9.01 -12.05 5.86
N ARG A 56 -9.10 -12.49 7.11
CA ARG A 56 -9.20 -13.90 7.48
C ARG A 56 -10.33 -14.61 6.76
N ARG A 57 -9.96 -15.57 5.89
CA ARG A 57 -10.89 -16.36 5.06
C ARG A 57 -11.89 -15.51 4.27
N GLY A 58 -11.53 -14.26 3.99
CA GLY A 58 -12.40 -13.28 3.32
C GLY A 58 -13.65 -12.90 4.12
N LYS A 59 -13.70 -13.14 5.43
CA LYS A 59 -14.91 -12.95 6.24
C LYS A 59 -14.74 -11.86 7.28
N PHE A 60 -15.77 -11.03 7.43
CA PHE A 60 -15.85 -10.04 8.50
C PHE A 60 -17.31 -9.74 8.86
N ILE A 61 -17.50 -9.13 10.03
CA ILE A 61 -18.82 -8.65 10.49
C ILE A 61 -18.79 -7.13 10.50
N PHE A 62 -19.77 -6.51 9.87
CA PHE A 62 -19.97 -5.09 9.93
C PHE A 62 -21.45 -4.77 10.12
N ASP A 63 -21.77 -3.89 11.10
CA ASP A 63 -23.15 -3.54 11.49
C ASP A 63 -24.04 -4.79 11.72
N SER A 64 -23.49 -5.78 12.44
CA SER A 64 -24.14 -7.06 12.78
C SER A 64 -24.48 -7.94 11.56
N LYS A 65 -23.94 -7.62 10.37
CA LYS A 65 -24.10 -8.41 9.15
C LYS A 65 -22.77 -9.08 8.80
N ALA A 66 -22.84 -10.35 8.40
CA ALA A 66 -21.69 -11.06 7.85
C ALA A 66 -21.46 -10.66 6.39
N HIS A 67 -20.20 -10.43 6.05
CA HIS A 67 -19.74 -10.10 4.70
C HIS A 67 -18.67 -11.09 4.27
N GLU A 68 -18.65 -11.39 2.97
CA GLU A 68 -17.64 -12.28 2.38
C GLU A 68 -16.97 -11.56 1.20
N LEU A 69 -15.65 -11.70 1.13
CA LEU A 69 -14.78 -11.20 0.06
C LEU A 69 -14.29 -12.37 -0.78
N GLU A 70 -14.00 -12.10 -2.04
CA GLU A 70 -13.34 -13.07 -2.92
C GLU A 70 -11.98 -13.49 -2.34
N ILE A 71 -11.68 -14.77 -2.36
CA ILE A 71 -10.39 -15.32 -1.92
C ILE A 71 -9.35 -15.09 -3.01
N SER A 72 -8.46 -14.16 -2.79
CA SER A 72 -7.40 -13.75 -3.73
C SER A 72 -6.01 -14.28 -3.37
N LEU A 73 -5.85 -14.78 -2.13
CA LEU A 73 -4.66 -15.51 -1.65
C LEU A 73 -5.11 -16.59 -0.66
N ALA A 74 -5.41 -17.79 -1.18
CA ALA A 74 -5.97 -18.89 -0.37
C ALA A 74 -5.17 -19.14 0.92
N PRO A 75 -5.85 -19.23 2.09
CA PRO A 75 -7.29 -19.23 2.29
C PRO A 75 -7.91 -17.85 2.58
N HIS A 76 -7.22 -16.74 2.29
CA HIS A 76 -7.61 -15.38 2.66
C HIS A 76 -7.94 -14.50 1.44
N ALA A 77 -8.71 -13.43 1.67
CA ALA A 77 -8.70 -12.27 0.79
C ALA A 77 -7.48 -11.40 1.15
N ILE A 78 -6.87 -10.70 0.16
CA ILE A 78 -5.69 -9.87 0.40
C ILE A 78 -5.69 -8.63 -0.51
N HIS A 79 -5.20 -7.49 0.02
CA HIS A 79 -4.82 -6.26 -0.68
C HIS A 79 -5.92 -5.55 -1.46
N GLY A 80 -7.18 -5.69 -1.02
CA GLY A 80 -8.30 -4.94 -1.60
C GLY A 80 -8.88 -5.56 -2.87
N THR A 81 -9.63 -4.75 -3.60
CA THR A 81 -10.42 -5.20 -4.75
C THR A 81 -10.15 -4.44 -6.04
N VAL A 82 -9.12 -3.57 -6.05
CA VAL A 82 -8.86 -2.66 -7.18
C VAL A 82 -7.51 -2.89 -7.88
N LEU A 83 -6.63 -3.71 -7.32
CA LEU A 83 -5.23 -3.83 -7.78
C LEU A 83 -5.08 -4.41 -9.21
N ASP A 84 -6.10 -5.07 -9.73
CA ASP A 84 -6.18 -5.70 -11.06
C ASP A 84 -7.19 -5.01 -12.00
N ARG A 85 -7.64 -3.79 -11.64
CA ARG A 85 -8.68 -3.06 -12.36
C ARG A 85 -8.15 -1.73 -12.91
N ALA A 86 -8.73 -1.26 -14.01
CA ALA A 86 -8.36 -0.01 -14.65
C ALA A 86 -8.90 1.21 -13.87
N PHE A 87 -8.03 2.19 -13.63
CA PHE A 87 -8.37 3.51 -13.12
C PHE A 87 -8.56 4.50 -14.28
N SER A 88 -9.53 5.41 -14.14
CA SER A 88 -9.74 6.50 -15.07
C SER A 88 -9.03 7.77 -14.60
N VAL A 89 -8.32 8.44 -15.49
CA VAL A 89 -7.67 9.73 -15.21
C VAL A 89 -8.76 10.81 -15.14
N ILE A 90 -8.75 11.59 -14.05
CA ILE A 90 -9.66 12.74 -13.87
C ILE A 90 -8.93 14.07 -13.98
N ASP A 91 -7.62 14.10 -13.73
CA ASP A 91 -6.76 15.25 -13.95
C ASP A 91 -5.31 14.83 -14.14
N SER A 92 -4.54 15.58 -14.94
CA SER A 92 -3.12 15.29 -15.13
C SER A 92 -2.32 16.49 -15.61
N SER A 93 -1.03 16.48 -15.25
CA SER A 93 -0.02 17.41 -15.73
C SER A 93 1.29 16.67 -16.04
N HIS A 94 2.36 17.40 -16.36
CA HIS A 94 3.69 16.82 -16.51
C HIS A 94 4.22 16.20 -15.19
N GLN A 95 3.77 16.69 -14.02
CA GLN A 95 4.28 16.33 -12.70
C GLN A 95 3.22 15.66 -11.81
N SER A 96 2.01 15.43 -12.29
CA SER A 96 0.92 14.92 -11.47
C SER A 96 -0.09 14.14 -12.29
N VAL A 97 -0.69 13.14 -11.66
CA VAL A 97 -1.88 12.46 -12.15
C VAL A 97 -2.84 12.21 -10.99
N THR A 98 -4.11 12.53 -11.20
CA THR A 98 -5.20 12.14 -10.32
C THR A 98 -6.10 11.17 -11.06
N MET A 99 -6.36 10.02 -10.46
CA MET A 99 -7.12 8.94 -11.06
C MET A 99 -8.15 8.39 -10.09
N LYS A 100 -9.22 7.82 -10.61
CA LYS A 100 -10.37 7.34 -9.85
C LYS A 100 -10.85 5.98 -10.37
N ILE A 101 -11.42 5.18 -9.45
CA ILE A 101 -12.15 3.96 -9.74
C ILE A 101 -13.32 3.80 -8.74
N ASP A 102 -14.43 3.23 -9.19
CA ASP A 102 -15.51 2.81 -8.29
C ASP A 102 -15.18 1.43 -7.71
N LEU A 103 -15.52 1.20 -6.44
CA LEU A 103 -15.28 -0.08 -5.76
C LEU A 103 -15.96 -1.24 -6.49
N GLY A 104 -17.14 -0.98 -7.06
CA GLY A 104 -17.93 -2.00 -7.76
C GLY A 104 -18.47 -3.07 -6.81
N GLU A 105 -18.89 -4.20 -7.39
CA GLU A 105 -19.60 -5.25 -6.67
C GLU A 105 -18.68 -6.12 -5.78
N ARG A 106 -17.36 -6.17 -6.06
CA ARG A 106 -16.41 -7.04 -5.35
C ARG A 106 -16.29 -6.76 -3.85
N PHE A 107 -16.66 -5.55 -3.40
CA PHE A 107 -16.59 -5.19 -1.97
C PHE A 107 -17.96 -5.23 -1.27
N GLY A 108 -19.06 -5.13 -2.00
CA GLY A 108 -20.41 -5.15 -1.45
C GLY A 108 -20.87 -3.83 -0.81
N PHE A 109 -20.07 -2.75 -0.89
CA PHE A 109 -20.42 -1.39 -0.48
C PHE A 109 -20.18 -0.43 -1.64
N ALA A 110 -21.13 0.49 -1.87
CA ALA A 110 -20.98 1.52 -2.87
C ALA A 110 -19.98 2.58 -2.41
N GLY A 111 -19.03 2.92 -3.26
CA GLY A 111 -17.99 3.90 -2.97
C GLY A 111 -16.96 3.98 -4.07
N SER A 112 -15.98 4.83 -3.89
CA SER A 112 -14.93 5.08 -4.87
C SER A 112 -13.57 5.32 -4.23
N VAL A 113 -12.55 5.09 -5.02
CA VAL A 113 -11.14 5.32 -4.67
C VAL A 113 -10.59 6.39 -5.59
N GLN A 114 -9.96 7.40 -5.03
CA GLN A 114 -9.18 8.38 -5.77
C GLN A 114 -7.72 8.29 -5.33
N GLN A 115 -6.81 8.24 -6.29
CA GLN A 115 -5.38 8.33 -6.02
C GLN A 115 -4.78 9.49 -6.82
N THR A 116 -3.98 10.31 -6.13
CA THR A 116 -3.12 11.31 -6.75
C THR A 116 -1.66 10.92 -6.56
N ILE A 117 -0.88 10.93 -7.63
CA ILE A 117 0.58 10.77 -7.60
C ILE A 117 1.17 12.04 -8.19
N SER A 118 2.05 12.71 -7.45
CA SER A 118 2.69 13.94 -7.91
C SER A 118 4.18 13.97 -7.57
N ILE A 119 4.95 14.69 -8.38
CA ILE A 119 6.39 14.86 -8.21
C ILE A 119 6.69 16.34 -7.97
N ASN A 120 7.48 16.60 -6.93
CA ASN A 120 8.07 17.91 -6.68
C ASN A 120 9.57 17.74 -6.43
N LYS A 121 10.41 18.12 -7.39
CA LYS A 121 11.86 17.84 -7.41
C LYS A 121 12.12 16.34 -7.28
N ASP A 122 12.74 15.92 -6.18
CA ASP A 122 13.10 14.52 -5.89
C ASP A 122 12.14 13.86 -4.87
N THR A 123 10.95 14.46 -4.70
CA THR A 123 9.90 13.96 -3.81
C THR A 123 8.71 13.49 -4.62
N ILE A 124 8.22 12.30 -4.33
CA ILE A 124 7.01 11.72 -4.92
C ILE A 124 5.95 11.59 -3.83
N ASP A 125 4.84 12.28 -4.00
CA ASP A 125 3.70 12.27 -3.10
C ASP A 125 2.59 11.37 -3.65
N PHE A 126 2.02 10.54 -2.79
CA PHE A 126 0.86 9.71 -3.04
C PHE A 126 -0.23 10.12 -2.04
N VAL A 127 -1.41 10.41 -2.53
CA VAL A 127 -2.60 10.63 -1.70
C VAL A 127 -3.67 9.64 -2.14
N LEU A 128 -4.17 8.82 -1.22
CA LEU A 128 -5.18 7.81 -1.48
C LEU A 128 -6.41 8.10 -0.62
N THR A 129 -7.55 8.31 -1.28
CA THR A 129 -8.82 8.63 -0.63
C THR A 129 -9.86 7.58 -0.98
N LEU A 130 -10.44 6.98 0.06
CA LEU A 130 -11.56 6.06 -0.01
C LEU A 130 -12.82 6.78 0.45
N SER A 131 -13.82 6.86 -0.42
CA SER A 131 -15.12 7.50 -0.16
C SER A 131 -16.25 6.49 -0.29
N THR A 132 -17.36 6.74 0.40
CA THR A 132 -18.56 5.90 0.32
C THR A 132 -19.79 6.70 -0.07
N ASP A 133 -20.65 6.09 -0.89
CA ASP A 133 -22.00 6.58 -1.17
C ASP A 133 -23.04 5.98 -0.20
N ALA A 134 -22.66 4.93 0.54
CA ALA A 134 -23.48 4.38 1.61
C ALA A 134 -23.50 5.31 2.83
N GLU A 135 -24.39 5.07 3.79
CA GLU A 135 -24.40 5.79 5.07
C GLU A 135 -23.06 5.59 5.80
N ARG A 136 -22.57 4.34 5.82
CA ARG A 136 -21.28 3.95 6.42
C ARG A 136 -20.77 2.64 5.82
N MET A 137 -19.46 2.46 5.81
CA MET A 137 -18.82 1.21 5.47
C MET A 137 -17.49 1.04 6.22
N PRO A 138 -16.96 -0.18 6.38
CA PRO A 138 -15.60 -0.37 6.85
C PRO A 138 -14.61 -0.01 5.74
N GLY A 139 -13.42 0.46 6.09
CA GLY A 139 -12.42 0.77 5.08
C GLY A 139 -11.01 0.85 5.65
N GLN A 140 -10.05 0.42 4.86
CA GLN A 140 -8.62 0.64 5.07
C GLN A 140 -7.96 1.03 3.76
N VAL A 141 -6.85 1.75 3.85
CA VAL A 141 -6.01 2.12 2.72
C VAL A 141 -4.54 1.90 3.07
N GLY A 142 -3.73 1.63 2.07
CA GLY A 142 -2.29 1.48 2.18
C GLY A 142 -1.63 1.35 0.81
N TRP A 143 -0.33 1.21 0.79
CA TRP A 143 0.46 0.98 -0.43
C TRP A 143 1.44 -0.15 -0.22
N HIS A 144 1.71 -0.88 -1.30
CA HIS A 144 2.62 -2.01 -1.32
C HIS A 144 3.76 -1.77 -2.33
N PRO A 145 4.79 -1.02 -1.95
CA PRO A 145 5.95 -0.79 -2.81
C PRO A 145 6.90 -1.99 -2.78
N TRP A 146 7.29 -2.48 -3.96
CA TRP A 146 8.26 -3.54 -4.17
C TRP A 146 9.60 -2.92 -4.58
N PHE A 147 10.47 -2.59 -3.63
CA PHE A 147 11.80 -2.06 -3.91
C PHE A 147 12.72 -3.18 -4.39
N ALA A 148 13.31 -3.00 -5.58
CA ALA A 148 14.15 -4.01 -6.21
C ALA A 148 15.49 -4.17 -5.48
N ARG A 149 15.90 -5.43 -5.21
CA ARG A 149 17.24 -5.71 -4.71
C ARG A 149 18.31 -5.57 -5.82
N PRO A 150 19.58 -5.23 -5.49
CA PRO A 150 20.13 -5.13 -4.13
C PRO A 150 19.79 -3.82 -3.44
N CYS A 151 19.25 -3.90 -2.26
CA CYS A 151 19.02 -2.78 -1.35
C CYS A 151 18.95 -3.30 0.09
N ARG A 152 19.10 -2.41 1.07
CA ARG A 152 18.90 -2.69 2.49
C ARG A 152 17.86 -1.76 3.09
N ILE A 153 17.27 -2.17 4.19
CA ILE A 153 16.26 -1.41 4.93
C ILE A 153 16.81 -0.90 6.25
N GLU A 154 16.44 0.31 6.63
CA GLU A 154 16.58 0.86 7.96
C GLU A 154 15.20 1.22 8.50
N THR A 155 14.83 0.64 9.65
CA THR A 155 13.56 0.87 10.33
C THR A 155 13.76 1.03 11.83
N ASP A 156 12.86 1.76 12.50
CA ASP A 156 12.86 1.92 13.96
C ASP A 156 11.39 1.98 14.40
N PHE A 157 10.81 0.80 14.64
CA PHE A 157 9.45 0.62 15.13
C PHE A 157 9.43 0.27 16.60
N GLU A 158 8.41 0.74 17.31
CA GLU A 158 8.25 0.49 18.74
C GLU A 158 7.72 -0.92 19.01
N GLN A 159 6.75 -1.37 18.21
CA GLN A 159 6.02 -2.60 18.43
C GLN A 159 5.80 -3.36 17.12
N MET A 160 5.73 -4.69 17.22
CA MET A 160 5.39 -5.63 16.16
C MET A 160 4.20 -6.48 16.61
N TYR A 161 3.24 -6.69 15.72
CA TYR A 161 2.13 -7.61 15.99
C TYR A 161 2.60 -9.06 15.94
N VAL A 162 2.22 -9.83 16.95
CA VAL A 162 2.38 -11.29 16.93
C VAL A 162 1.42 -11.89 15.89
N ARG A 163 1.94 -12.71 14.98
CA ARG A 163 1.13 -13.43 13.98
C ARG A 163 0.78 -14.83 14.46
N ASP A 164 -0.38 -15.30 14.07
CA ASP A 164 -0.75 -16.71 14.19
C ASP A 164 -0.21 -17.57 13.01
N SER A 165 -0.58 -18.85 12.99
CA SER A 165 -0.19 -19.78 11.92
C SER A 165 -0.71 -19.43 10.53
N ASP A 166 -1.75 -18.58 10.45
CA ASP A 166 -2.31 -18.09 9.18
C ASP A 166 -1.60 -16.81 8.70
N GLY A 167 -0.57 -16.32 9.43
CA GLY A 167 0.14 -15.09 9.13
C GLY A 167 -0.68 -13.83 9.39
N ILE A 168 -1.66 -13.92 10.29
CA ILE A 168 -2.58 -12.81 10.63
C ILE A 168 -2.28 -12.33 12.04
N PRO A 169 -2.23 -11.00 12.29
CA PRO A 169 -2.09 -10.43 13.61
C PRO A 169 -3.10 -10.99 14.62
N SER A 170 -2.62 -11.42 15.79
CA SER A 170 -3.47 -11.92 16.89
C SER A 170 -4.09 -10.79 17.74
N GLY A 171 -3.62 -9.55 17.55
CA GLY A 171 -3.92 -8.41 18.42
C GLY A 171 -2.88 -8.21 19.54
N GLU A 172 -2.03 -9.19 19.82
CA GLU A 172 -0.89 -9.05 20.72
C GLU A 172 0.26 -8.32 20.03
N VAL A 173 0.99 -7.47 20.79
CA VAL A 173 2.16 -6.75 20.31
C VAL A 173 3.37 -7.02 21.19
N VAL A 174 4.55 -7.07 20.57
CA VAL A 174 5.85 -7.30 21.23
C VAL A 174 6.88 -6.29 20.74
N SER A 175 7.99 -6.16 21.44
CA SER A 175 9.17 -5.47 20.90
C SER A 175 9.67 -6.24 19.67
N PRO A 176 9.99 -5.55 18.55
CA PRO A 176 10.42 -6.22 17.32
C PRO A 176 11.69 -7.05 17.57
N PRO A 177 11.70 -8.36 17.28
CA PRO A 177 12.92 -9.16 17.24
C PRO A 177 13.76 -8.80 16.01
N ALA A 178 14.91 -9.42 15.82
CA ALA A 178 15.64 -9.33 14.55
C ALA A 178 14.85 -10.07 13.43
N GLY A 179 14.88 -9.50 12.21
CA GLY A 179 14.26 -10.12 11.02
C GLY A 179 14.86 -11.48 10.63
N PRO A 180 14.46 -12.06 9.50
CA PRO A 180 13.65 -11.44 8.43
C PRO A 180 12.16 -11.35 8.79
N TYR A 181 11.47 -10.40 8.15
CA TYR A 181 10.08 -10.04 8.45
C TYR A 181 9.11 -10.37 7.31
N ASP A 182 7.89 -10.70 7.67
CA ASP A 182 6.62 -10.56 6.94
C ASP A 182 5.58 -10.11 7.97
N ASP A 183 5.82 -8.96 8.64
CA ASP A 183 5.18 -8.61 9.89
C ASP A 183 4.64 -7.18 9.89
N CYS A 184 3.61 -6.95 10.70
CA CYS A 184 2.99 -5.64 10.89
C CYS A 184 3.56 -4.95 12.13
N PHE A 185 3.92 -3.68 11.96
CA PHE A 185 4.54 -2.82 12.99
C PHE A 185 3.70 -1.59 13.25
N THR A 186 3.92 -0.98 14.43
CA THR A 186 3.34 0.31 14.81
C THR A 186 4.36 1.12 15.62
N GLY A 187 4.09 2.42 15.83
CA GLY A 187 4.99 3.29 16.56
C GLY A 187 6.30 3.56 15.82
N ALA A 188 6.23 3.97 14.56
CA ALA A 188 7.43 4.38 13.81
C ALA A 188 8.08 5.58 14.51
N ARG A 189 9.28 5.38 15.08
CA ARG A 189 10.07 6.44 15.72
C ARG A 189 10.85 7.26 14.70
N LYS A 190 11.13 6.65 13.56
CA LYS A 190 11.79 7.27 12.39
C LYS A 190 11.13 6.78 11.12
N SER A 191 11.14 7.62 10.10
CA SER A 191 10.71 7.22 8.76
C SER A 191 11.59 6.09 8.24
N PRO A 192 11.00 4.98 7.75
CA PRO A 192 11.76 3.91 7.11
C PRO A 192 12.58 4.41 5.92
N ARG A 193 13.75 3.79 5.70
CA ARG A 193 14.63 4.12 4.59
C ARG A 193 15.04 2.87 3.82
N ILE A 194 14.99 2.94 2.50
CA ILE A 194 15.54 1.94 1.58
C ILE A 194 16.83 2.53 1.00
N ILE A 195 17.93 1.81 1.13
CA ILE A 195 19.26 2.27 0.73
C ILE A 195 19.79 1.37 -0.37
N PHE A 196 20.05 1.99 -1.53
CA PHE A 196 20.58 1.35 -2.73
C PHE A 196 22.07 1.73 -2.90
N ASP A 197 22.97 0.76 -2.83
CA ASP A 197 24.42 0.90 -3.13
C ASP A 197 25.09 2.11 -2.46
N GLU A 198 24.66 2.48 -1.25
CA GLU A 198 25.17 3.64 -0.47
C GLU A 198 25.07 5.00 -1.20
N SER A 199 24.53 5.01 -2.44
CA SER A 199 24.44 6.23 -3.26
C SER A 199 23.02 6.78 -3.38
N ILE A 200 21.99 5.94 -3.33
CA ILE A 200 20.59 6.37 -3.44
C ILE A 200 19.83 5.89 -2.21
N THR A 201 19.14 6.81 -1.57
CA THR A 201 18.25 6.52 -0.44
C THR A 201 16.84 6.97 -0.77
N VAL A 202 15.85 6.12 -0.48
CA VAL A 202 14.42 6.47 -0.48
C VAL A 202 13.96 6.48 0.97
N GLN A 203 13.65 7.65 1.51
CA GLN A 203 12.93 7.78 2.78
C GLN A 203 11.43 7.71 2.51
N ILE A 204 10.70 6.99 3.37
CA ILE A 204 9.27 6.78 3.25
C ILE A 204 8.55 7.45 4.42
N ASP A 205 7.82 8.51 4.16
CA ASP A 205 6.99 9.20 5.15
C ASP A 205 5.51 8.88 4.90
N SER A 206 4.71 8.78 5.96
CA SER A 206 3.26 8.54 5.87
C SER A 206 2.55 8.97 7.16
N ASP A 207 1.27 9.32 7.04
CA ASP A 207 0.35 9.47 8.19
C ASP A 207 -0.39 8.16 8.54
N CYS A 208 0.00 7.06 7.93
CA CYS A 208 -0.47 5.73 8.29
C CYS A 208 0.07 5.31 9.65
N SER A 209 -0.79 4.68 10.46
CA SER A 209 -0.44 4.24 11.82
C SER A 209 0.26 2.89 11.89
N HIS A 210 0.16 2.09 10.82
CA HIS A 210 0.69 0.74 10.72
C HIS A 210 1.62 0.61 9.51
N TRP A 211 2.56 -0.32 9.62
CA TRP A 211 3.55 -0.60 8.60
C TRP A 211 3.74 -2.10 8.47
N VAL A 212 3.72 -2.63 7.26
CA VAL A 212 4.18 -3.99 7.03
C VAL A 212 5.59 -3.93 6.43
N VAL A 213 6.49 -4.74 6.97
CA VAL A 213 7.80 -5.00 6.39
C VAL A 213 7.80 -6.43 5.88
N TYR A 214 8.10 -6.60 4.59
CA TYR A 214 8.26 -7.89 3.94
C TYR A 214 9.61 -7.92 3.22
N ASP A 215 10.62 -8.52 3.87
CA ASP A 215 12.00 -8.54 3.39
C ASP A 215 12.55 -9.95 3.10
N GLN A 216 11.68 -10.96 3.16
CA GLN A 216 12.02 -12.36 2.88
C GLN A 216 12.30 -12.66 1.39
N PRO A 217 11.66 -11.98 0.39
CA PRO A 217 11.92 -12.27 -1.02
C PRO A 217 13.35 -11.93 -1.43
N GLU A 218 13.96 -12.80 -2.24
CA GLU A 218 15.32 -12.59 -2.76
C GLU A 218 15.41 -11.41 -3.74
N HIS A 219 14.31 -11.04 -4.41
CA HIS A 219 14.29 -10.04 -5.46
C HIS A 219 13.87 -8.65 -4.99
N ALA A 220 13.29 -8.53 -3.79
CA ALA A 220 12.71 -7.26 -3.32
C ALA A 220 12.68 -7.11 -1.80
N ILE A 221 12.44 -5.87 -1.36
CA ILE A 221 11.99 -5.49 -0.01
C ILE A 221 10.73 -4.66 -0.15
N CYS A 222 9.72 -4.92 0.71
CA CYS A 222 8.51 -4.12 0.79
C CYS A 222 8.43 -3.43 2.15
N VAL A 223 8.04 -2.16 2.14
CA VAL A 223 7.76 -1.35 3.33
C VAL A 223 6.44 -0.62 3.08
N GLU A 224 5.40 -1.05 3.75
CA GLU A 224 4.02 -0.83 3.37
C GLU A 224 3.30 0.01 4.43
N PRO A 225 3.12 1.33 4.24
CA PRO A 225 2.26 2.10 5.13
C PRO A 225 0.80 1.71 4.94
N GLN A 226 0.11 1.45 6.05
CA GLN A 226 -1.30 1.03 6.10
C GLN A 226 -2.06 1.80 7.17
N SER A 227 -3.32 2.13 6.92
CA SER A 227 -4.17 2.86 7.86
C SER A 227 -4.63 2.03 9.06
N GLY A 228 -4.45 0.72 9.02
CA GLY A 228 -4.77 -0.24 10.09
C GLY A 228 -4.01 -1.55 9.86
N PRO A 229 -4.02 -2.49 10.82
CA PRO A 229 -3.32 -3.76 10.71
C PRO A 229 -3.96 -4.66 9.64
N PRO A 230 -3.24 -5.69 9.12
CA PRO A 230 -3.89 -6.80 8.43
C PRO A 230 -5.01 -7.40 9.29
N ASP A 231 -6.07 -7.87 8.65
CA ASP A 231 -7.34 -8.31 9.29
C ASP A 231 -8.05 -7.19 10.10
N GLY A 232 -7.76 -5.93 9.77
CA GLY A 232 -8.26 -4.78 10.51
C GLY A 232 -9.79 -4.69 10.54
N PHE A 233 -10.50 -5.27 9.58
CA PHE A 233 -11.96 -5.35 9.62
C PHE A 233 -12.47 -6.19 10.80
N ASN A 234 -11.69 -7.15 11.26
CA ASN A 234 -12.01 -8.01 12.41
C ASN A 234 -11.34 -7.52 13.71
N LEU A 235 -10.16 -6.88 13.63
CA LEU A 235 -9.38 -6.46 14.79
C LEU A 235 -9.66 -5.01 15.22
N ALA A 236 -9.65 -4.08 14.25
CA ALA A 236 -9.74 -2.65 14.52
C ALA A 236 -10.41 -1.92 13.34
N PRO A 237 -11.70 -2.14 13.08
CA PRO A 237 -12.36 -1.59 11.90
C PRO A 237 -12.42 -0.08 11.94
N LEU A 238 -11.85 0.56 10.91
CA LEU A 238 -12.09 1.98 10.62
C LEU A 238 -13.42 2.09 9.89
N VAL A 239 -14.26 3.02 10.34
CA VAL A 239 -15.56 3.28 9.74
C VAL A 239 -15.50 4.61 9.00
N ILE A 240 -15.84 4.59 7.74
CA ILE A 240 -16.01 5.78 6.90
C ILE A 240 -17.49 6.05 6.65
N THR A 241 -17.81 7.31 6.50
CA THR A 241 -19.16 7.79 6.19
C THR A 241 -19.10 8.71 4.99
N ARG A 242 -20.26 9.03 4.41
CA ARG A 242 -20.34 9.95 3.26
C ARG A 242 -19.62 11.28 3.53
N ASP A 243 -19.73 11.81 4.74
CA ASP A 243 -19.14 13.10 5.12
C ASP A 243 -17.73 12.99 5.69
N LYS A 244 -17.24 11.75 5.91
CA LYS A 244 -15.90 11.50 6.47
C LYS A 244 -15.21 10.39 5.70
N PRO A 245 -14.66 10.69 4.51
CA PRO A 245 -13.84 9.77 3.75
C PRO A 245 -12.54 9.46 4.51
N LEU A 246 -11.92 8.33 4.18
CA LEU A 246 -10.58 7.96 4.67
C LEU A 246 -9.54 8.41 3.65
N SER A 247 -8.71 9.37 4.03
CA SER A 247 -7.57 9.81 3.21
C SER A 247 -6.27 9.58 3.96
N ARG A 248 -5.25 9.10 3.24
CA ARG A 248 -3.88 8.93 3.75
C ARG A 248 -2.89 9.37 2.69
N PHE A 249 -1.68 9.72 3.15
CA PHE A 249 -0.57 9.97 2.25
C PHE A 249 0.60 9.01 2.49
N MET A 250 1.36 8.79 1.44
CA MET A 250 2.71 8.23 1.45
C MET A 250 3.61 9.17 0.63
N ARG A 251 4.83 9.37 1.07
CA ARG A 251 5.82 10.18 0.38
C ARG A 251 7.13 9.44 0.25
N PHE A 252 7.71 9.43 -0.93
CA PHE A 252 9.09 9.04 -1.14
C PHE A 252 9.94 10.30 -1.31
N THR A 253 10.95 10.47 -0.46
CA THR A 253 12.00 11.47 -0.66
C THR A 253 13.26 10.74 -1.10
N VAL A 254 13.71 11.01 -2.33
CA VAL A 254 14.88 10.37 -2.92
C VAL A 254 16.08 11.29 -2.79
N THR A 255 17.19 10.76 -2.28
CA THR A 255 18.46 11.48 -2.13
C THR A 255 19.61 10.66 -2.69
N LYS A 256 20.65 11.36 -3.16
CA LYS A 256 21.90 10.79 -3.66
C LYS A 256 23.05 11.20 -2.76
#